data_2f68675a57985cafdad08733d03d4c58
#
_entry.id   2f68675a57985cafdad08733d03d4c58
#
_cell.length_a   1.000
_cell.length_b   1.000
_cell.length_c   1.000
_cell.angle_alpha   90.00
_cell.angle_beta   90.00
_cell.angle_gamma   90.00
#
_symmetry.space_group_name_H-M   'P 1'
#
loop_
_entity.id
_entity.type
_entity.pdbx_description
1 polymer ?
#
loop_
_entity_poly.entity_id
_entity_poly.type
_entity_poly.pdbx_seq_one_letter_code
_entity_poly.pdbx_strand_id
1 'polypeptide(L)'
;MDIRFSGYDDSTINICVSSYFMNDTDKAYIAGLFDGEGSINFTRRPEKKKKHKGKGYRISNSMRISMEISMTDRSVLIWLHEVLGVGTLTNKPRKGLRKNGTKYLMQYRWRCTFRDAYYVCLLNWPWSHTKLPKIQKIIEHYANKKIMNNNVVSLEEYRKAMNLE
;
A
#
# COMPACT_ATOMS: atom_id res chain seq x y z
N MET A 1 -14.52 27.17 2.55
CA MET A 1 -15.63 26.20 2.46
C MET A 1 -15.19 24.96 3.22
N ASP A 2 -15.57 24.85 4.50
CA ASP A 2 -15.10 23.77 5.37
C ASP A 2 -15.91 22.51 5.10
N ILE A 3 -15.30 21.55 4.43
CA ILE A 3 -15.87 20.21 4.26
C ILE A 3 -15.56 19.42 5.53
N ARG A 4 -16.50 19.38 6.47
CA ARG A 4 -16.43 18.52 7.65
C ARG A 4 -16.81 17.10 7.24
N PHE A 5 -15.83 16.22 7.16
CA PHE A 5 -16.05 14.78 7.06
C PHE A 5 -16.38 14.22 8.44
N SER A 6 -17.65 14.10 8.77
CA SER A 6 -18.08 13.43 10.01
C SER A 6 -18.01 11.92 9.82
N GLY A 7 -17.16 11.23 10.56
CA GLY A 7 -17.13 9.77 10.65
C GLY A 7 -15.82 9.06 10.34
N TYR A 8 -14.73 9.79 10.11
CA TYR A 8 -13.39 9.21 9.91
C TYR A 8 -12.56 9.35 11.19
N ASP A 9 -11.80 8.32 11.53
CA ASP A 9 -10.76 8.46 12.57
C ASP A 9 -9.61 9.35 12.03
N ASP A 10 -8.91 10.02 12.92
CA ASP A 10 -7.85 10.97 12.57
C ASP A 10 -6.74 10.36 11.68
N SER A 11 -6.50 9.04 11.79
CA SER A 11 -5.51 8.34 10.97
C SER A 11 -5.96 8.22 9.50
N THR A 12 -7.24 8.04 9.25
CA THR A 12 -7.83 7.96 7.90
C THR A 12 -7.80 9.32 7.21
N ILE A 13 -8.09 10.39 7.96
CA ILE A 13 -8.04 11.77 7.45
C ILE A 13 -6.62 12.13 7.05
N ASN A 14 -5.61 11.79 7.85
CA ASN A 14 -4.22 12.09 7.54
C ASN A 14 -3.71 11.41 6.26
N ILE A 15 -4.12 10.18 5.98
CA ILE A 15 -3.74 9.48 4.74
C ILE A 15 -4.37 10.15 3.52
N CYS A 16 -5.66 10.50 3.57
CA CYS A 16 -6.34 11.20 2.49
C CYS A 16 -5.75 12.61 2.26
N VAL A 17 -5.48 13.34 3.33
CA VAL A 17 -4.92 14.71 3.25
C VAL A 17 -3.51 14.68 2.66
N SER A 18 -2.66 13.74 3.05
CA SER A 18 -1.29 13.63 2.51
C SER A 18 -1.29 13.38 1.00
N SER A 19 -2.18 12.52 0.48
CA SER A 19 -2.27 12.27 -0.97
C SER A 19 -2.82 13.46 -1.78
N TYR A 20 -3.64 14.31 -1.17
CA TYR A 20 -4.18 15.52 -1.81
C TYR A 20 -3.12 16.61 -1.99
N PHE A 21 -2.13 16.67 -1.09
CA PHE A 21 -1.05 17.66 -1.15
C PHE A 21 0.19 17.17 -1.89
N MET A 22 0.24 15.88 -2.28
CA MET A 22 1.36 15.34 -3.03
C MET A 22 1.33 15.82 -4.48
N ASN A 23 2.42 16.37 -4.96
CA ASN A 23 2.52 16.80 -6.35
C ASN A 23 2.55 15.60 -7.30
N ASP A 24 2.24 15.84 -8.58
CA ASP A 24 2.16 14.77 -9.58
C ASP A 24 3.53 14.16 -9.92
N THR A 25 4.60 14.93 -9.76
CA THR A 25 5.97 14.43 -9.93
C THR A 25 6.30 13.36 -8.89
N ASP A 26 5.95 13.59 -7.62
CA ASP A 26 6.15 12.62 -6.56
C ASP A 26 5.30 11.38 -6.76
N LYS A 27 4.03 11.53 -7.18
CA LYS A 27 3.15 10.40 -7.50
C LYS A 27 3.72 9.54 -8.63
N ALA A 28 4.17 10.18 -9.71
CA ALA A 28 4.78 9.51 -10.85
C ALA A 28 6.09 8.80 -10.45
N TYR A 29 6.93 9.46 -9.64
CA TYR A 29 8.16 8.85 -9.13
C TYR A 29 7.88 7.64 -8.24
N ILE A 30 6.92 7.74 -7.32
CA ILE A 30 6.49 6.62 -6.47
C ILE A 30 6.00 5.44 -7.31
N ALA A 31 5.15 5.70 -8.30
CA ALA A 31 4.64 4.66 -9.19
C ALA A 31 5.76 4.00 -10.00
N GLY A 32 6.70 4.78 -10.55
CA GLY A 32 7.87 4.28 -11.24
C GLY A 32 8.79 3.44 -10.33
N LEU A 33 8.97 3.87 -9.07
CA LEU A 33 9.73 3.14 -8.07
C LEU A 33 9.06 1.79 -7.74
N PHE A 34 7.73 1.76 -7.63
CA PHE A 34 6.98 0.51 -7.46
C PHE A 34 7.02 -0.36 -8.71
N ASP A 35 6.97 0.20 -9.90
CA ASP A 35 7.06 -0.54 -11.15
C ASP A 35 8.41 -1.24 -11.31
N GLY A 36 9.52 -0.59 -10.92
CA GLY A 36 10.86 -1.14 -11.00
C GLY A 36 11.20 -2.10 -9.86
N GLU A 37 11.12 -1.61 -8.63
CA GLU A 37 11.65 -2.28 -7.44
C GLU A 37 10.55 -2.83 -6.52
N GLY A 38 9.30 -2.43 -6.73
CA GLY A 38 8.19 -2.79 -5.86
C GLY A 38 7.69 -4.21 -6.06
N SER A 39 7.19 -4.78 -4.99
CA SER A 39 6.44 -6.03 -5.00
C SER A 39 5.05 -5.80 -4.43
N ILE A 40 4.04 -6.19 -5.20
CA ILE A 40 2.64 -6.18 -4.78
C ILE A 40 2.17 -7.61 -4.66
N ASN A 41 1.76 -8.02 -3.46
CA ASN A 41 1.20 -9.33 -3.20
C ASN A 41 -0.29 -9.21 -2.90
N PHE A 42 -1.10 -9.93 -3.68
CA PHE A 42 -2.53 -10.04 -3.47
C PHE A 42 -2.92 -11.52 -3.48
N THR A 43 -3.00 -12.10 -2.30
CA THR A 43 -3.18 -13.54 -2.14
C THR A 43 -4.21 -13.86 -1.08
N ARG A 44 -4.93 -14.98 -1.28
CA ARG A 44 -5.78 -15.56 -0.24
C ARG A 44 -4.89 -16.33 0.74
N ARG A 45 -4.96 -15.95 2.01
CA ARG A 45 -4.24 -16.67 3.07
C ARG A 45 -5.20 -17.01 4.20
N PRO A 46 -5.22 -18.26 4.67
CA PRO A 46 -5.95 -18.61 5.87
C PRO A 46 -5.36 -17.88 7.07
N GLU A 47 -6.19 -17.20 7.81
CA GLU A 47 -5.81 -16.50 9.03
C GLU A 47 -6.56 -17.08 10.21
N LYS A 48 -5.82 -17.50 11.22
CA LYS A 48 -6.40 -17.91 12.50
C LYS A 48 -6.68 -16.66 13.32
N LYS A 49 -7.94 -16.30 13.48
CA LYS A 49 -8.37 -15.20 14.34
C LYS A 49 -8.95 -15.75 15.64
N LYS A 50 -8.55 -15.19 16.78
CA LYS A 50 -9.16 -15.51 18.06
C LYS A 50 -10.66 -15.20 18.00
N LYS A 51 -11.49 -16.10 18.50
CA LYS A 51 -12.94 -15.84 18.59
C LYS A 51 -13.19 -14.71 19.57
N HIS A 52 -14.07 -13.79 19.21
CA HIS A 52 -14.42 -12.66 20.07
C HIS A 52 -15.17 -13.12 21.33
N LYS A 53 -16.05 -14.14 21.18
CA LYS A 53 -16.75 -14.80 22.29
C LYS A 53 -16.42 -16.29 22.25
N GLY A 54 -15.98 -16.85 23.39
CA GLY A 54 -15.64 -18.26 23.54
C GLY A 54 -14.17 -18.61 23.31
N LYS A 55 -13.81 -19.87 23.64
CA LYS A 55 -12.43 -20.37 23.48
C LYS A 55 -12.18 -20.80 22.02
N GLY A 56 -10.95 -20.62 21.55
CA GLY A 56 -10.45 -21.10 20.27
C GLY A 56 -10.30 -20.04 19.19
N TYR A 57 -10.04 -20.51 17.97
CA TYR A 57 -9.75 -19.67 16.79
C TYR A 57 -10.76 -19.96 15.68
N ARG A 58 -11.04 -18.94 14.87
CA ARG A 58 -11.72 -19.11 13.58
C ARG A 58 -10.72 -18.95 12.46
N ILE A 59 -10.89 -19.70 11.38
CA ILE A 59 -10.11 -19.53 10.17
C ILE A 59 -10.85 -18.54 9.26
N SER A 60 -10.18 -17.49 8.84
CA SER A 60 -10.69 -16.54 7.86
C SER A 60 -9.86 -16.66 6.59
N ASN A 61 -10.49 -16.97 5.46
CA ASN A 61 -9.85 -17.00 4.13
C ASN A 61 -10.07 -15.65 3.42
N SER A 62 -9.47 -14.59 3.93
CA SER A 62 -9.56 -13.28 3.30
C SER A 62 -8.41 -13.03 2.32
N MET A 63 -8.71 -12.25 1.28
CA MET A 63 -7.65 -11.69 0.44
C MET A 63 -6.83 -10.70 1.23
N ARG A 64 -5.51 -10.76 1.07
CA ARG A 64 -4.57 -9.86 1.72
C ARG A 64 -3.75 -9.13 0.67
N ILE A 65 -3.65 -7.83 0.86
CA ILE A 65 -2.72 -6.99 0.12
C ILE A 65 -1.50 -6.74 0.98
N SER A 66 -0.33 -6.82 0.39
CA SER A 66 0.88 -6.24 0.93
C SER A 66 1.73 -5.67 -0.20
N MET A 67 2.28 -4.51 0.03
CA MET A 67 3.22 -3.85 -0.87
C MET A 67 4.55 -3.69 -0.15
N GLU A 68 5.64 -3.92 -0.85
CA GLU A 68 6.98 -3.71 -0.30
C GLU A 68 7.96 -3.27 -1.38
N ILE A 69 8.92 -2.46 -0.97
CA ILE A 69 10.12 -2.11 -1.71
C ILE A 69 11.32 -2.48 -0.86
N SER A 70 12.32 -3.10 -1.47
CA SER A 70 13.56 -3.47 -0.78
C SER A 70 14.76 -3.02 -1.61
N MET A 71 15.59 -2.17 -1.05
CA MET A 71 16.78 -1.64 -1.72
C MET A 71 17.92 -1.40 -0.73
N THR A 72 19.10 -1.10 -1.24
CA THR A 72 20.28 -0.77 -0.43
C THR A 72 20.32 0.71 -0.05
N ASP A 73 19.68 1.55 -0.84
CA ASP A 73 19.56 2.96 -0.53
C ASP A 73 18.44 3.19 0.49
N ARG A 74 18.86 3.58 1.69
CA ARG A 74 17.93 3.84 2.79
C ARG A 74 17.23 5.19 2.64
N SER A 75 17.89 6.17 2.05
CA SER A 75 17.38 7.55 1.96
C SER A 75 16.08 7.62 1.16
N VAL A 76 16.03 6.90 0.03
CA VAL A 76 14.83 6.78 -0.81
C VAL A 76 13.65 6.17 -0.04
N LEU A 77 13.92 5.16 0.79
CA LEU A 77 12.84 4.52 1.57
C LEU A 77 12.37 5.38 2.76
N ILE A 78 13.25 6.20 3.34
CA ILE A 78 12.88 7.19 4.36
C ILE A 78 11.96 8.24 3.71
N TRP A 79 12.39 8.83 2.59
CA TRP A 79 11.59 9.77 1.84
C TRP A 79 10.22 9.19 1.47
N LEU A 80 10.20 7.96 0.92
CA LEU A 80 8.95 7.28 0.57
C LEU A 80 8.02 7.12 1.77
N HIS A 81 8.56 6.76 2.93
CA HIS A 81 7.79 6.60 4.17
C HIS A 81 7.21 7.92 4.65
N GLU A 82 7.99 9.00 4.61
CA GLU A 82 7.58 10.34 5.00
C GLU A 82 6.48 10.88 4.07
N VAL A 83 6.67 10.74 2.76
CA VAL A 83 5.71 11.24 1.77
C VAL A 83 4.39 10.45 1.79
N LEU A 84 4.44 9.13 1.93
CA LEU A 84 3.23 8.30 1.99
C LEU A 84 2.54 8.35 3.37
N GLY A 85 3.27 8.65 4.44
CA GLY A 85 2.74 8.66 5.81
C GLY A 85 2.27 7.29 6.32
N VAL A 86 2.54 6.21 5.58
CA VAL A 86 2.09 4.84 5.90
C VAL A 86 3.20 3.82 5.72
N GLY A 87 2.99 2.63 6.28
CA GLY A 87 3.94 1.52 6.18
C GLY A 87 4.98 1.53 7.29
N THR A 88 5.93 0.61 7.18
CA THR A 88 7.01 0.43 8.16
C THR A 88 8.35 0.25 7.46
N LEU A 89 9.39 0.86 8.03
CA LEU A 89 10.77 0.68 7.61
C LEU A 89 11.46 -0.37 8.48
N THR A 90 12.10 -1.34 7.85
CA THR A 90 12.84 -2.40 8.56
C THR A 90 14.16 -2.70 7.86
N ASN A 91 15.15 -3.14 8.63
CA ASN A 91 16.37 -3.70 8.09
C ASN A 91 16.09 -5.09 7.51
N LYS A 92 16.65 -5.40 6.35
CA LYS A 92 16.54 -6.70 5.67
C LYS A 92 17.94 -7.24 5.37
N PRO A 93 18.65 -7.78 6.37
CA PRO A 93 20.00 -8.29 6.17
C PRO A 93 19.97 -9.47 5.18
N ARG A 94 20.89 -9.48 4.22
CA ARG A 94 21.10 -10.60 3.30
C ARG A 94 22.12 -11.55 3.89
N LYS A 95 21.77 -12.81 3.94
CA LYS A 95 22.68 -13.89 4.40
C LYS A 95 23.60 -14.33 3.26
N GLY A 96 24.81 -14.78 3.63
CA GLY A 96 25.79 -15.32 2.69
C GLY A 96 26.80 -14.29 2.18
N LEU A 97 27.64 -14.78 1.28
CA LEU A 97 28.70 -14.00 0.64
C LEU A 97 28.44 -13.90 -0.86
N ARG A 98 28.94 -12.84 -1.48
CA ARG A 98 28.97 -12.70 -2.92
C ARG A 98 29.99 -13.69 -3.51
N LYS A 99 29.96 -13.90 -4.83
CA LYS A 99 30.90 -14.76 -5.55
C LYS A 99 32.38 -14.38 -5.32
N ASN A 100 32.66 -13.12 -5.04
CA ASN A 100 33.99 -12.61 -4.71
C ASN A 100 34.37 -12.69 -3.21
N GLY A 101 33.60 -13.42 -2.39
CA GLY A 101 33.83 -13.57 -0.96
C GLY A 101 33.42 -12.40 -0.07
N THR A 102 32.92 -11.30 -0.62
CA THR A 102 32.49 -10.15 0.17
C THR A 102 31.05 -10.35 0.69
N LYS A 103 30.73 -9.74 1.83
CA LYS A 103 29.36 -9.72 2.36
C LYS A 103 28.43 -8.91 1.45
N TYR A 104 27.18 -9.32 1.38
CA TYR A 104 26.14 -8.49 0.75
C TYR A 104 25.94 -7.19 1.52
N LEU A 105 25.66 -6.12 0.79
CA LEU A 105 25.26 -4.85 1.38
C LEU A 105 23.96 -5.04 2.18
N MET A 106 23.82 -4.29 3.25
CA MET A 106 22.57 -4.19 4.01
C MET A 106 21.46 -3.74 3.07
N GLN A 107 20.34 -4.41 3.11
CA GLN A 107 19.10 -3.95 2.49
C GLN A 107 18.16 -3.38 3.53
N TYR A 108 17.39 -2.42 3.10
CA TYR A 108 16.29 -1.84 3.85
C TYR A 108 14.99 -2.18 3.14
N ARG A 109 13.90 -2.26 3.87
CA ARG A 109 12.60 -2.60 3.33
C ARG A 109 11.56 -1.65 3.90
N TRP A 110 10.84 -0.98 3.01
CA TRP A 110 9.56 -0.38 3.31
C TRP A 110 8.44 -1.36 2.98
N ARG A 111 7.44 -1.46 3.85
CA ARG A 111 6.30 -2.35 3.66
C ARG A 111 5.04 -1.78 4.26
N CYS A 112 3.91 -1.90 3.52
CA CYS A 112 2.57 -1.65 4.02
C CYS A 112 1.64 -2.83 3.71
N THR A 113 0.50 -2.91 4.43
CA THR A 113 -0.45 -4.03 4.31
C THR A 113 -1.89 -3.53 4.46
N PHE A 114 -2.84 -4.37 4.03
CA PHE A 114 -4.27 -4.12 4.18
C PHE A 114 -4.72 -2.78 3.58
N ARG A 115 -5.41 -1.95 4.36
CA ARG A 115 -5.97 -0.67 3.95
C ARG A 115 -4.90 0.27 3.40
N ASP A 116 -3.78 0.41 4.08
CA ASP A 116 -2.67 1.27 3.62
C ASP A 116 -2.15 0.84 2.25
N ALA A 117 -1.99 -0.48 2.04
CA ALA A 117 -1.57 -0.99 0.73
C ALA A 117 -2.62 -0.75 -0.36
N TYR A 118 -3.91 -0.77 -0.01
CA TYR A 118 -4.98 -0.42 -0.93
C TYR A 118 -4.91 1.06 -1.35
N TYR A 119 -4.71 1.98 -0.40
CA TYR A 119 -4.52 3.39 -0.71
C TYR A 119 -3.30 3.66 -1.59
N VAL A 120 -2.19 2.97 -1.31
CA VAL A 120 -1.00 3.09 -2.17
C VAL A 120 -1.26 2.51 -3.58
N CYS A 121 -2.08 1.47 -3.71
CA CYS A 121 -2.55 1.00 -5.03
C CYS A 121 -3.36 2.07 -5.76
N LEU A 122 -4.29 2.74 -5.09
CA LEU A 122 -5.08 3.84 -5.68
C LEU A 122 -4.19 4.99 -6.14
N LEU A 123 -3.21 5.38 -5.33
CA LEU A 123 -2.25 6.44 -5.66
C LEU A 123 -1.41 6.09 -6.90
N ASN A 124 -0.95 4.84 -7.00
CA ASN A 124 -0.10 4.40 -8.09
C ASN A 124 -0.87 4.10 -9.38
N TRP A 125 -2.18 3.84 -9.28
CA TRP A 125 -2.98 3.36 -10.40
C TRP A 125 -2.91 4.24 -11.66
N PRO A 126 -2.99 5.59 -11.60
CA PRO A 126 -2.93 6.43 -12.80
C PRO A 126 -1.54 6.48 -13.45
N TRP A 127 -0.49 6.16 -12.71
CA TRP A 127 0.90 6.37 -13.09
C TRP A 127 1.68 5.08 -13.34
N SER A 128 1.14 3.93 -12.91
CA SER A 128 1.82 2.63 -13.02
C SER A 128 1.60 2.00 -14.38
N HIS A 129 2.63 1.37 -14.93
CA HIS A 129 2.57 0.61 -16.17
C HIS A 129 2.76 -0.89 -15.93
N THR A 130 3.88 -1.27 -15.34
CA THR A 130 4.26 -2.69 -15.16
C THR A 130 3.36 -3.39 -14.15
N LYS A 131 2.99 -2.71 -13.07
CA LYS A 131 2.15 -3.28 -12.00
C LYS A 131 0.65 -3.01 -12.21
N LEU A 132 0.28 -2.22 -13.22
CA LEU A 132 -1.09 -1.81 -13.50
C LEU A 132 -2.10 -2.97 -13.50
N PRO A 133 -1.87 -4.11 -14.18
CA PRO A 133 -2.87 -5.20 -14.20
C PRO A 133 -3.14 -5.77 -12.81
N LYS A 134 -2.13 -5.82 -11.95
CA LYS A 134 -2.27 -6.29 -10.57
C LYS A 134 -2.99 -5.28 -9.70
N ILE A 135 -2.69 -3.99 -9.87
CA ILE A 135 -3.34 -2.89 -9.18
C ILE A 135 -4.83 -2.85 -9.53
N GLN A 136 -5.19 -2.93 -10.81
CA GLN A 136 -6.58 -3.00 -11.27
C GLN A 136 -7.34 -4.15 -10.63
N LYS A 137 -6.78 -5.36 -10.66
CA LYS A 137 -7.40 -6.53 -10.02
C LYS A 137 -7.67 -6.32 -8.52
N ILE A 138 -6.79 -5.61 -7.82
CA ILE A 138 -6.98 -5.27 -6.41
C ILE A 138 -8.13 -4.28 -6.25
N ILE A 139 -8.14 -3.22 -7.04
CA ILE A 139 -9.16 -2.17 -6.99
C ILE A 139 -10.54 -2.76 -7.30
N GLU A 140 -10.69 -3.53 -8.39
CA GLU A 140 -11.92 -4.21 -8.77
C GLU A 140 -12.43 -5.16 -7.67
N HIS A 141 -11.52 -5.92 -7.03
CA HIS A 141 -11.90 -6.81 -5.95
C HIS A 141 -12.54 -6.07 -4.77
N TYR A 142 -12.04 -4.89 -4.43
CA TYR A 142 -12.58 -4.09 -3.33
C TYR A 142 -13.78 -3.26 -3.74
N ALA A 143 -13.86 -2.78 -4.98
CA ALA A 143 -15.03 -2.08 -5.50
C ALA A 143 -16.26 -3.01 -5.63
N ASN A 144 -16.05 -4.26 -6.09
CA ASN A 144 -17.13 -5.25 -6.25
C ASN A 144 -17.59 -5.89 -4.93
N LYS A 145 -16.73 -5.93 -3.91
CA LYS A 145 -17.24 -6.12 -2.59
C LYS A 145 -18.04 -4.87 -2.26
N LYS A 146 -19.38 -4.91 -2.27
CA LYS A 146 -20.23 -3.98 -1.51
C LYS A 146 -19.79 -4.04 -0.05
N ILE A 147 -18.65 -3.48 0.21
CA ILE A 147 -17.99 -3.41 1.48
C ILE A 147 -18.66 -2.22 2.15
N MET A 148 -19.77 -2.62 2.82
CA MET A 148 -19.54 -3.15 4.14
C MET A 148 -18.73 -2.24 5.01
N ASN A 149 -18.80 -1.09 4.97
CA ASN A 149 -18.46 0.00 5.86
C ASN A 149 -18.22 1.20 4.96
N ASN A 150 -19.00 2.20 5.11
CA ASN A 150 -19.18 3.46 4.40
C ASN A 150 -17.91 4.31 4.11
N ASN A 151 -16.74 3.70 4.05
CA ASN A 151 -15.45 4.41 4.03
C ASN A 151 -14.55 4.03 2.83
N VAL A 152 -15.08 3.39 1.79
CA VAL A 152 -14.30 3.14 0.57
C VAL A 152 -14.88 4.01 -0.54
N VAL A 153 -14.11 4.99 -0.96
CA VAL A 153 -14.40 5.81 -2.14
C VAL A 153 -14.56 4.88 -3.34
N SER A 154 -15.64 5.00 -4.08
CA SER A 154 -15.84 4.21 -5.30
C SER A 154 -14.78 4.58 -6.34
N LEU A 155 -14.52 3.69 -7.30
CA LEU A 155 -13.57 3.96 -8.38
C LEU A 155 -13.96 5.21 -9.18
N GLU A 156 -15.28 5.42 -9.36
CA GLU A 156 -15.83 6.60 -10.06
C GLU A 156 -15.63 7.88 -9.26
N GLU A 157 -15.86 7.86 -7.95
CA GLU A 157 -15.60 8.99 -7.07
C GLU A 157 -14.11 9.34 -7.04
N TYR A 158 -13.24 8.32 -7.05
CA TYR A 158 -11.80 8.54 -7.12
C TYR A 158 -11.39 9.15 -8.47
N ARG A 159 -11.92 8.67 -9.59
CA ARG A 159 -11.68 9.25 -10.93
C ARG A 159 -12.11 10.72 -11.00
N LYS A 160 -13.32 11.03 -10.51
CA LYS A 160 -13.83 12.42 -10.44
C LYS A 160 -12.95 13.31 -9.56
N ALA A 161 -12.53 12.82 -8.40
CA ALA A 161 -11.65 13.56 -7.50
C ALA A 161 -10.27 13.86 -8.10
N MET A 162 -9.79 12.99 -9.00
CA MET A 162 -8.49 13.14 -9.67
C MET A 162 -8.58 13.85 -11.02
N ASN A 163 -9.78 14.34 -11.46
CA ASN A 163 -10.01 14.95 -12.78
C ASN A 163 -9.46 14.08 -13.94
N LEU A 164 -9.63 12.78 -13.84
CA LEU A 164 -9.14 11.79 -14.81
C LEU A 164 -10.29 11.34 -15.75
N GLU A 165 -11.17 12.28 -16.16
CA GLU A 165 -12.15 12.09 -17.24
C GLU A 165 -11.55 12.46 -18.60
#